data_747bdf24f78778f5cca0253b4cff179b
#
_entry.id   747bdf24f78778f5cca0253b4cff179b
#
_cell.length_a   1.000
_cell.length_b   1.000
_cell.length_c   1.000
_cell.angle_alpha   90.00
_cell.angle_beta   90.00
_cell.angle_gamma   90.00
#
_symmetry.space_group_name_H-M   'P 1'
#
loop_
_entity.id
_entity.type
_entity.pdbx_description
1 polymer ?
#
loop_
_entity_poly.entity_id
_entity_poly.type
_entity_poly.pdbx_seq_one_letter_code
_entity_poly.pdbx_strand_id
1 'polypeptide(L)'
;MDNEITSTQNPRIKAACLLRQGRGRQQQQRFLVDGEREIQRALTAGWPLEEVFVCESLLDRPESRQLYDQLVETGIPLCTVTSQVMEKISFGDRSEGLLAVARLRLLPDLDQLTPAPGMLVAVVESVEKPGNLGAILRSADAAGVDAVILANQRTDPFNPNAIRASTGIVFSMPLFAAPSEQVLAWLTGNGFKVCATRIDGSSSYLETDWTGLVAIILGEEAAGLSSCWSGAGVTTVSIPMRGQADSLNVSTTAAILFYEALRQRLL
;
A
#
# COMPACT_ATOMS: atom_id res chain seq x y z
N MET A 1 -14.48 -33.90 1.18
CA MET A 1 -13.56 -33.40 0.14
C MET A 1 -14.41 -32.52 -0.76
N ASP A 2 -14.21 -31.20 -0.72
CA ASP A 2 -14.90 -30.31 -1.64
C ASP A 2 -14.41 -30.64 -3.05
N ASN A 3 -15.38 -30.82 -3.98
CA ASN A 3 -15.05 -31.11 -5.37
C ASN A 3 -14.21 -30.00 -5.96
N GLU A 4 -13.11 -30.34 -6.61
CA GLU A 4 -12.26 -29.41 -7.36
C GLU A 4 -13.10 -28.58 -8.34
N ILE A 5 -12.92 -27.25 -8.34
CA ILE A 5 -13.57 -26.38 -9.32
C ILE A 5 -12.77 -26.40 -10.61
N THR A 6 -13.38 -26.99 -11.66
CA THR A 6 -12.78 -27.12 -12.99
C THR A 6 -13.30 -26.09 -13.99
N SER A 7 -14.44 -25.44 -13.68
CA SER A 7 -15.10 -24.52 -14.61
C SER A 7 -14.83 -23.05 -14.25
N THR A 8 -14.33 -22.28 -15.21
CA THR A 8 -14.20 -20.82 -15.11
C THR A 8 -15.56 -20.09 -15.04
N GLN A 9 -16.67 -20.78 -15.31
CA GLN A 9 -18.03 -20.27 -15.22
C GLN A 9 -18.65 -20.46 -13.83
N ASN A 10 -17.95 -21.13 -12.90
CA ASN A 10 -18.41 -21.29 -11.55
C ASN A 10 -18.72 -19.94 -10.88
N PRO A 11 -19.84 -19.77 -10.15
CA PRO A 11 -20.21 -18.51 -9.53
C PRO A 11 -19.14 -17.94 -8.59
N ARG A 12 -18.42 -18.78 -7.82
CA ARG A 12 -17.31 -18.34 -6.93
C ARG A 12 -16.17 -17.74 -7.74
N ILE A 13 -15.82 -18.36 -8.88
CA ILE A 13 -14.75 -17.88 -9.77
C ILE A 13 -15.14 -16.54 -10.41
N LYS A 14 -16.39 -16.41 -10.87
CA LYS A 14 -16.90 -15.13 -11.40
C LYS A 14 -16.86 -14.04 -10.34
N ALA A 15 -17.28 -14.34 -9.10
CA ALA A 15 -17.23 -13.41 -7.99
C ALA A 15 -15.79 -12.96 -7.70
N ALA A 16 -14.82 -13.89 -7.65
CA ALA A 16 -13.41 -13.59 -7.48
C ALA A 16 -12.87 -12.68 -8.61
N CYS A 17 -13.19 -12.97 -9.88
CA CYS A 17 -12.78 -12.14 -11.01
C CYS A 17 -13.28 -10.69 -10.91
N LEU A 18 -14.49 -10.46 -10.36
CA LEU A 18 -15.02 -9.11 -10.17
C LEU A 18 -14.23 -8.28 -9.15
N LEU A 19 -13.52 -8.92 -8.21
CA LEU A 19 -12.70 -8.25 -7.21
C LEU A 19 -11.46 -7.54 -7.79
N ARG A 20 -11.11 -7.82 -9.04
CA ARG A 20 -10.07 -7.05 -9.76
C ARG A 20 -10.49 -5.59 -9.98
N GLN A 21 -11.80 -5.33 -10.03
CA GLN A 21 -12.36 -4.02 -10.26
C GLN A 21 -12.78 -3.37 -8.91
N GLY A 22 -12.53 -2.07 -8.76
CA GLY A 22 -12.89 -1.33 -7.55
C GLY A 22 -14.39 -1.46 -7.19
N ARG A 23 -15.27 -1.37 -8.20
CA ARG A 23 -16.72 -1.55 -7.99
C ARG A 23 -17.04 -2.93 -7.41
N GLY A 24 -16.38 -3.98 -7.92
CA GLY A 24 -16.57 -5.35 -7.41
C GLY A 24 -16.13 -5.49 -5.95
N ARG A 25 -14.99 -4.90 -5.59
CA ARG A 25 -14.50 -4.89 -4.20
C ARG A 25 -15.47 -4.17 -3.26
N GLN A 26 -15.96 -3.01 -3.66
CA GLN A 26 -16.92 -2.24 -2.87
C GLN A 26 -18.27 -2.96 -2.71
N GLN A 27 -18.80 -3.56 -3.78
CA GLN A 27 -20.07 -4.29 -3.72
C GLN A 27 -19.98 -5.56 -2.87
N GLN A 28 -18.86 -6.29 -2.95
CA GLN A 28 -18.69 -7.54 -2.21
C GLN A 28 -18.03 -7.32 -0.84
N GLN A 29 -17.51 -6.11 -0.54
CA GLN A 29 -16.73 -5.81 0.67
C GLN A 29 -15.56 -6.79 0.86
N ARG A 30 -14.90 -7.14 -0.25
CA ARG A 30 -13.81 -8.13 -0.35
C ARG A 30 -12.76 -7.67 -1.35
N PHE A 31 -11.58 -8.25 -1.26
CA PHE A 31 -10.51 -8.05 -2.24
C PHE A 31 -9.68 -9.32 -2.42
N LEU A 32 -8.84 -9.34 -3.48
CA LEU A 32 -7.94 -10.45 -3.78
C LEU A 32 -6.55 -10.17 -3.20
N VAL A 33 -5.97 -11.22 -2.63
CA VAL A 33 -4.55 -11.28 -2.27
C VAL A 33 -3.92 -12.37 -3.11
N ASP A 34 -3.12 -11.98 -4.10
CA ASP A 34 -2.49 -12.86 -5.06
C ASP A 34 -0.98 -12.87 -4.83
N GLY A 35 -0.43 -14.04 -4.55
CA GLY A 35 0.99 -14.25 -4.27
C GLY A 35 1.25 -14.74 -2.85
N GLU A 36 2.23 -15.64 -2.73
CA GLU A 36 2.58 -16.29 -1.46
C GLU A 36 2.99 -15.29 -0.39
N ARG A 37 3.87 -14.36 -0.76
CA ARG A 37 4.39 -13.32 0.17
C ARG A 37 3.28 -12.41 0.67
N GLU A 38 2.40 -12.01 -0.21
CA GLU A 38 1.27 -11.15 0.07
C GLU A 38 0.27 -11.87 1.00
N ILE A 39 -0.05 -13.14 0.74
CA ILE A 39 -0.91 -13.96 1.59
C ILE A 39 -0.27 -14.19 2.96
N GLN A 40 1.03 -14.53 3.01
CA GLN A 40 1.76 -14.72 4.27
C GLN A 40 1.73 -13.45 5.13
N ARG A 41 1.93 -12.27 4.54
CA ARG A 41 1.89 -10.99 5.25
C ARG A 41 0.48 -10.65 5.74
N ALA A 42 -0.54 -10.86 4.91
CA ALA A 42 -1.92 -10.69 5.32
C ALA A 42 -2.28 -11.59 6.51
N LEU A 43 -1.87 -12.85 6.47
CA LEU A 43 -2.08 -13.81 7.54
C LEU A 43 -1.38 -13.39 8.84
N THR A 44 -0.08 -13.03 8.75
CA THR A 44 0.72 -12.57 9.90
C THR A 44 0.16 -11.28 10.51
N ALA A 45 -0.38 -10.38 9.70
CA ALA A 45 -1.02 -9.15 10.16
C ALA A 45 -2.48 -9.33 10.66
N GLY A 46 -2.97 -10.57 10.72
CA GLY A 46 -4.31 -10.89 11.22
C GLY A 46 -5.45 -10.38 10.34
N TRP A 47 -5.24 -10.28 9.03
CA TRP A 47 -6.30 -9.93 8.09
C TRP A 47 -7.29 -11.09 7.92
N PRO A 48 -8.61 -10.84 7.88
CA PRO A 48 -9.61 -11.88 7.77
C PRO A 48 -9.64 -12.45 6.35
N LEU A 49 -8.91 -13.52 6.13
CA LEU A 49 -9.00 -14.33 4.91
C LEU A 49 -10.27 -15.16 4.99
N GLU A 50 -11.15 -15.08 4.00
CA GLU A 50 -12.45 -15.76 3.98
C GLU A 50 -12.41 -17.09 3.21
N GLU A 51 -11.57 -17.17 2.18
CA GLU A 51 -11.29 -18.39 1.44
C GLU A 51 -9.94 -18.29 0.71
N VAL A 52 -9.35 -19.43 0.40
CA VAL A 52 -8.15 -19.50 -0.43
C VAL A 52 -8.37 -20.49 -1.56
N PHE A 53 -8.21 -20.03 -2.79
CA PHE A 53 -8.14 -20.91 -3.96
C PHE A 53 -6.75 -21.51 -4.04
N VAL A 54 -6.69 -22.82 -4.25
CA VAL A 54 -5.45 -23.60 -4.27
C VAL A 54 -5.37 -24.41 -5.56
N CYS A 55 -4.28 -24.26 -6.29
CA CYS A 55 -3.94 -25.14 -7.40
C CYS A 55 -2.71 -25.96 -7.03
N GLU A 56 -2.91 -27.20 -6.58
CA GLU A 56 -1.85 -28.05 -6.05
C GLU A 56 -0.73 -28.33 -7.07
N SER A 57 -1.07 -28.40 -8.36
CA SER A 57 -0.09 -28.62 -9.43
C SER A 57 0.87 -27.46 -9.66
N LEU A 58 0.61 -26.28 -9.05
CA LEU A 58 1.45 -25.09 -9.11
C LEU A 58 2.21 -24.83 -7.78
N LEU A 59 2.00 -25.66 -6.76
CA LEU A 59 2.74 -25.59 -5.50
C LEU A 59 4.09 -26.32 -5.62
N ASP A 60 4.95 -25.85 -6.50
CA ASP A 60 6.22 -26.47 -6.84
C ASP A 60 7.39 -26.00 -5.96
N ARG A 61 7.23 -24.88 -5.25
CA ARG A 61 8.23 -24.30 -4.34
C ARG A 61 8.01 -24.73 -2.89
N PRO A 62 9.09 -24.90 -2.11
CA PRO A 62 8.99 -25.20 -0.69
C PRO A 62 8.14 -24.17 0.09
N GLU A 63 8.30 -22.88 -0.24
CA GLU A 63 7.60 -21.77 0.39
C GLU A 63 6.09 -21.85 0.17
N SER A 64 5.66 -22.21 -1.06
CA SER A 64 4.24 -22.40 -1.39
C SER A 64 3.63 -23.52 -0.56
N ARG A 65 4.33 -24.63 -0.41
CA ARG A 65 3.85 -25.77 0.38
C ARG A 65 3.80 -25.44 1.86
N GLN A 66 4.81 -24.77 2.39
CA GLN A 66 4.82 -24.35 3.80
C GLN A 66 3.64 -23.41 4.10
N LEU A 67 3.36 -22.44 3.20
CA LEU A 67 2.21 -21.57 3.36
C LEU A 67 0.88 -22.33 3.26
N TYR A 68 0.79 -23.28 2.32
CA TYR A 68 -0.39 -24.16 2.22
C TYR A 68 -0.64 -24.92 3.52
N ASP A 69 0.39 -25.55 4.11
CA ASP A 69 0.26 -26.28 5.37
C ASP A 69 -0.19 -25.35 6.51
N GLN A 70 0.37 -24.15 6.61
CA GLN A 70 -0.11 -23.13 7.57
C GLN A 70 -1.58 -22.76 7.35
N LEU A 71 -2.02 -22.57 6.11
CA LEU A 71 -3.42 -22.26 5.81
C LEU A 71 -4.37 -23.38 6.21
N VAL A 72 -3.96 -24.65 6.03
CA VAL A 72 -4.73 -25.81 6.52
C VAL A 72 -4.92 -25.75 8.04
N GLU A 73 -3.88 -25.40 8.79
CA GLU A 73 -3.93 -25.30 10.25
C GLU A 73 -4.84 -24.15 10.75
N THR A 74 -5.01 -23.09 9.97
CA THR A 74 -5.87 -21.96 10.36
C THR A 74 -7.35 -22.26 10.30
N GLY A 75 -7.77 -23.33 9.61
CA GLY A 75 -9.17 -23.65 9.36
C GLY A 75 -9.86 -22.73 8.34
N ILE A 76 -9.10 -21.87 7.64
CA ILE A 76 -9.63 -21.05 6.53
C ILE A 76 -10.11 -21.98 5.41
N PRO A 77 -11.31 -21.77 4.83
CA PRO A 77 -11.80 -22.58 3.74
C PRO A 77 -10.84 -22.62 2.54
N LEU A 78 -10.34 -23.81 2.20
CA LEU A 78 -9.50 -24.03 1.03
C LEU A 78 -10.36 -24.58 -0.11
N CYS A 79 -10.22 -24.03 -1.28
CA CYS A 79 -10.95 -24.39 -2.47
C CYS A 79 -9.98 -24.84 -3.56
N THR A 80 -9.90 -26.15 -3.82
CA THR A 80 -9.07 -26.68 -4.89
C THR A 80 -9.61 -26.28 -6.26
N VAL A 81 -8.71 -25.83 -7.14
CA VAL A 81 -9.02 -25.38 -8.50
C VAL A 81 -8.00 -25.91 -9.49
N THR A 82 -8.42 -26.08 -10.76
CA THR A 82 -7.50 -26.44 -11.85
C THR A 82 -6.57 -25.26 -12.21
N SER A 83 -5.45 -25.55 -12.88
CA SER A 83 -4.51 -24.52 -13.37
C SER A 83 -5.20 -23.50 -14.29
N GLN A 84 -6.12 -23.95 -15.15
CA GLN A 84 -6.91 -23.06 -16.02
C GLN A 84 -7.79 -22.09 -15.21
N VAL A 85 -8.38 -22.53 -14.10
CA VAL A 85 -9.18 -21.70 -13.22
C VAL A 85 -8.27 -20.74 -12.45
N MET A 86 -7.15 -21.24 -11.93
CA MET A 86 -6.17 -20.40 -11.22
C MET A 86 -5.64 -19.28 -12.13
N GLU A 87 -5.23 -19.58 -13.35
CA GLU A 87 -4.82 -18.59 -14.34
C GLU A 87 -5.92 -17.53 -14.59
N LYS A 88 -7.18 -17.96 -14.63
CA LYS A 88 -8.32 -17.05 -14.81
C LYS A 88 -8.51 -16.09 -13.64
N ILE A 89 -8.29 -16.50 -12.40
CA ILE A 89 -8.50 -15.67 -11.20
C ILE A 89 -7.25 -14.90 -10.77
N SER A 90 -6.04 -15.39 -11.08
CA SER A 90 -4.77 -14.74 -10.76
C SER A 90 -4.63 -13.38 -11.43
N PHE A 91 -3.87 -12.51 -10.80
CA PHE A 91 -3.60 -11.16 -11.27
C PHE A 91 -2.15 -11.04 -11.76
N GLY A 92 -1.97 -10.80 -13.08
CA GLY A 92 -0.65 -10.73 -13.73
C GLY A 92 -0.17 -12.08 -14.27
N ASP A 93 1.09 -12.13 -14.74
CA ASP A 93 1.66 -13.23 -15.51
C ASP A 93 2.20 -14.40 -14.66
N ARG A 94 2.12 -14.30 -13.34
CA ARG A 94 2.62 -15.34 -12.40
C ARG A 94 1.47 -15.90 -11.60
N SER A 95 1.19 -17.17 -11.81
CA SER A 95 0.31 -17.95 -10.94
C SER A 95 1.20 -18.79 -10.00
N GLU A 96 1.14 -18.48 -8.72
CA GLU A 96 1.93 -19.17 -7.67
C GLU A 96 1.12 -20.27 -6.97
N GLY A 97 -0.04 -20.62 -7.52
CA GLY A 97 -0.88 -21.70 -7.01
C GLY A 97 -1.76 -21.35 -5.81
N LEU A 98 -1.60 -20.15 -5.23
CA LEU A 98 -2.38 -19.67 -4.09
C LEU A 98 -2.96 -18.27 -4.37
N LEU A 99 -4.26 -18.10 -4.12
CA LEU A 99 -4.95 -16.83 -4.21
C LEU A 99 -6.00 -16.74 -3.11
N ALA A 100 -5.88 -15.76 -2.22
CA ALA A 100 -6.83 -15.57 -1.13
C ALA A 100 -7.86 -14.48 -1.46
N VAL A 101 -9.05 -14.64 -0.89
CA VAL A 101 -10.10 -13.61 -0.79
C VAL A 101 -10.10 -13.13 0.65
N ALA A 102 -9.91 -11.84 0.84
CA ALA A 102 -9.91 -11.20 2.14
C ALA A 102 -11.08 -10.22 2.28
N ARG A 103 -11.55 -10.03 3.50
CA ARG A 103 -12.59 -9.05 3.82
C ARG A 103 -12.01 -7.64 3.84
N LEU A 104 -12.71 -6.70 3.19
CA LEU A 104 -12.36 -5.29 3.24
C LEU A 104 -12.55 -4.75 4.66
N ARG A 105 -11.58 -4.01 5.16
CA ARG A 105 -11.68 -3.21 6.38
C ARG A 105 -11.61 -1.73 6.01
N LEU A 106 -12.35 -0.90 6.69
CA LEU A 106 -12.18 0.54 6.61
C LEU A 106 -10.82 0.91 7.20
N LEU A 107 -10.16 1.89 6.57
CA LEU A 107 -8.98 2.47 7.17
C LEU A 107 -9.37 3.19 8.47
N PRO A 108 -8.52 3.15 9.50
CA PRO A 108 -8.78 3.87 10.74
C PRO A 108 -8.80 5.38 10.50
N ASP A 109 -9.58 6.08 11.31
CA ASP A 109 -9.60 7.54 11.33
C ASP A 109 -8.28 8.09 11.86
N LEU A 110 -7.91 9.29 11.40
CA LEU A 110 -6.65 9.93 11.77
C LEU A 110 -6.52 10.18 13.29
N ASP A 111 -7.63 10.35 13.98
CA ASP A 111 -7.67 10.53 15.45
C ASP A 111 -7.17 9.31 16.24
N GLN A 112 -7.08 8.14 15.58
CA GLN A 112 -6.52 6.93 16.17
C GLN A 112 -4.99 6.87 16.07
N LEU A 113 -4.37 7.76 15.28
CA LEU A 113 -2.93 7.89 15.20
C LEU A 113 -2.39 8.72 16.37
N THR A 114 -1.67 8.07 17.27
CA THR A 114 -1.05 8.74 18.40
C THR A 114 0.38 9.15 18.05
N PRO A 115 0.71 10.46 18.07
CA PRO A 115 2.07 10.91 17.83
C PRO A 115 3.05 10.38 18.87
N ALA A 116 4.23 9.96 18.42
CA ALA A 116 5.32 9.52 19.29
C ALA A 116 6.59 10.37 19.04
N PRO A 117 7.46 10.56 20.02
CA PRO A 117 8.71 11.31 19.83
C PRO A 117 9.53 10.77 18.65
N GLY A 118 9.95 11.65 17.75
CA GLY A 118 10.75 11.28 16.60
C GLY A 118 9.95 10.64 15.45
N MET A 119 8.63 10.66 15.47
CA MET A 119 7.78 10.02 14.46
C MET A 119 7.98 10.62 13.06
N LEU A 120 8.13 9.77 12.06
CA LEU A 120 8.17 10.11 10.63
C LEU A 120 6.89 9.63 9.96
N VAL A 121 6.13 10.55 9.38
CA VAL A 121 4.89 10.26 8.67
C VAL A 121 5.02 10.60 7.19
N ALA A 122 4.53 9.74 6.32
CA ALA A 122 4.35 10.05 4.91
C ALA A 122 2.88 10.40 4.64
N VAL A 123 2.64 11.52 3.98
CA VAL A 123 1.31 11.91 3.50
C VAL A 123 1.29 11.79 1.98
N VAL A 124 0.34 11.03 1.46
CA VAL A 124 0.21 10.76 0.03
C VAL A 124 -1.10 11.39 -0.46
N GLU A 125 -0.99 12.57 -1.10
CA GLU A 125 -2.16 13.30 -1.56
C GLU A 125 -2.54 12.91 -2.99
N SER A 126 -3.77 12.44 -3.14
CA SER A 126 -4.45 12.24 -4.43
C SER A 126 -3.70 11.37 -5.44
N VAL A 127 -2.74 10.53 -5.02
CA VAL A 127 -2.03 9.62 -5.93
C VAL A 127 -3.01 8.64 -6.55
N GLU A 128 -3.04 8.57 -7.89
CA GLU A 128 -4.04 7.78 -8.63
C GLU A 128 -3.56 6.39 -9.02
N LYS A 129 -2.24 6.20 -9.22
CA LYS A 129 -1.70 4.93 -9.68
C LYS A 129 -1.47 3.96 -8.52
N PRO A 130 -2.17 2.80 -8.49
CA PRO A 130 -2.02 1.82 -7.42
C PRO A 130 -0.58 1.31 -7.26
N GLY A 131 0.16 1.17 -8.38
CA GLY A 131 1.57 0.77 -8.36
C GLY A 131 2.46 1.78 -7.64
N ASN A 132 2.21 3.08 -7.79
CA ASN A 132 2.97 4.12 -7.10
C ASN A 132 2.67 4.10 -5.59
N LEU A 133 1.39 3.96 -5.20
CA LEU A 133 1.04 3.82 -3.79
C LEU A 133 1.74 2.60 -3.18
N GLY A 134 1.68 1.43 -3.84
CA GLY A 134 2.35 0.23 -3.36
C GLY A 134 3.87 0.40 -3.23
N ALA A 135 4.52 1.05 -4.19
CA ALA A 135 5.95 1.33 -4.15
C ALA A 135 6.33 2.32 -3.03
N ILE A 136 5.48 3.33 -2.76
CA ILE A 136 5.64 4.26 -1.63
C ILE A 136 5.55 3.48 -0.32
N LEU A 137 4.52 2.65 -0.12
CA LEU A 137 4.36 1.82 1.09
C LEU A 137 5.58 0.93 1.34
N ARG A 138 6.09 0.28 0.28
CA ARG A 138 7.28 -0.56 0.38
C ARG A 138 8.53 0.23 0.77
N SER A 139 8.73 1.42 0.21
CA SER A 139 9.86 2.28 0.54
C SER A 139 9.73 2.87 1.95
N ALA A 140 8.50 3.19 2.37
CA ALA A 140 8.18 3.68 3.70
C ALA A 140 8.53 2.64 4.78
N ASP A 141 8.10 1.39 4.61
CA ASP A 141 8.44 0.27 5.49
C ASP A 141 9.96 0.07 5.57
N ALA A 142 10.63 0.02 4.40
CA ALA A 142 12.07 -0.20 4.34
C ALA A 142 12.90 0.91 5.00
N ALA A 143 12.40 2.14 5.02
CA ALA A 143 13.07 3.30 5.61
C ALA A 143 12.61 3.61 7.06
N GLY A 144 11.71 2.81 7.62
CA GLY A 144 11.21 3.01 8.99
C GLY A 144 10.27 4.20 9.14
N VAL A 145 9.45 4.49 8.12
CA VAL A 145 8.33 5.44 8.25
C VAL A 145 7.27 4.83 9.16
N ASP A 146 6.82 5.56 10.16
CA ASP A 146 5.95 5.03 11.21
C ASP A 146 4.48 4.90 10.77
N ALA A 147 4.01 5.79 9.88
CA ALA A 147 2.65 5.75 9.35
C ALA A 147 2.56 6.40 7.97
N VAL A 148 1.58 5.96 7.18
CA VAL A 148 1.22 6.58 5.90
C VAL A 148 -0.21 7.09 5.96
N ILE A 149 -0.44 8.34 5.57
CA ILE A 149 -1.75 8.98 5.55
C ILE A 149 -2.13 9.25 4.09
N LEU A 150 -3.26 8.72 3.66
CA LEU A 150 -3.84 8.98 2.35
C LEU A 150 -4.71 10.24 2.42
N ALA A 151 -4.16 11.37 1.99
CA ALA A 151 -4.87 12.64 1.94
C ALA A 151 -5.69 12.73 0.65
N ASN A 152 -6.98 13.09 0.74
CA ASN A 152 -7.89 13.12 -0.41
C ASN A 152 -7.76 11.85 -1.27
N GLN A 153 -7.87 10.68 -0.64
CA GLN A 153 -7.60 9.38 -1.23
C GLN A 153 -8.32 9.17 -2.56
N ARG A 154 -7.57 8.87 -3.63
CA ARG A 154 -8.10 8.48 -4.95
C ARG A 154 -7.83 7.01 -5.29
N THR A 155 -6.78 6.44 -4.75
CA THR A 155 -6.39 5.04 -4.98
C THR A 155 -6.86 4.16 -3.84
N ASP A 156 -7.48 3.04 -4.20
CA ASP A 156 -7.81 1.97 -3.26
C ASP A 156 -6.53 1.19 -2.89
N PRO A 157 -6.09 1.22 -1.61
CA PRO A 157 -4.88 0.51 -1.17
C PRO A 157 -5.00 -1.01 -1.30
N PHE A 158 -6.23 -1.55 -1.34
CA PHE A 158 -6.51 -2.96 -1.55
C PHE A 158 -6.73 -3.34 -3.02
N ASN A 159 -6.37 -2.44 -3.94
CA ASN A 159 -6.23 -2.79 -5.35
C ASN A 159 -5.11 -3.84 -5.51
N PRO A 160 -5.32 -4.93 -6.27
CA PRO A 160 -4.31 -5.98 -6.47
C PRO A 160 -2.93 -5.45 -6.91
N ASN A 161 -2.89 -4.38 -7.72
CA ASN A 161 -1.62 -3.73 -8.11
C ASN A 161 -0.92 -3.05 -6.92
N ALA A 162 -1.66 -2.42 -6.00
CA ALA A 162 -1.07 -1.79 -4.83
C ALA A 162 -0.54 -2.85 -3.85
N ILE A 163 -1.32 -3.91 -3.60
CA ILE A 163 -0.91 -5.04 -2.77
C ILE A 163 0.39 -5.65 -3.32
N ARG A 164 0.44 -5.94 -4.62
CA ARG A 164 1.60 -6.55 -5.26
C ARG A 164 2.82 -5.62 -5.29
N ALA A 165 2.64 -4.34 -5.63
CA ALA A 165 3.73 -3.37 -5.67
C ALA A 165 4.31 -3.10 -4.27
N SER A 166 3.47 -3.14 -3.24
CA SER A 166 3.91 -3.08 -1.83
C SER A 166 4.49 -4.41 -1.33
N THR A 167 4.42 -5.49 -2.14
CA THR A 167 4.76 -6.85 -1.70
C THR A 167 4.01 -7.27 -0.42
N GLY A 168 2.75 -6.78 -0.23
CA GLY A 168 1.92 -7.05 0.94
C GLY A 168 2.18 -6.16 2.16
N ILE A 169 3.08 -5.17 2.08
CA ILE A 169 3.32 -4.20 3.18
C ILE A 169 2.04 -3.43 3.55
N VAL A 170 1.13 -3.26 2.61
CA VAL A 170 -0.18 -2.64 2.86
C VAL A 170 -0.94 -3.27 4.04
N PHE A 171 -0.64 -4.51 4.41
CA PHE A 171 -1.29 -5.22 5.50
C PHE A 171 -0.69 -4.92 6.88
N SER A 172 0.57 -4.51 6.95
CA SER A 172 1.30 -4.25 8.19
C SER A 172 1.58 -2.77 8.45
N MET A 173 1.67 -1.95 7.40
CA MET A 173 1.89 -0.50 7.53
C MET A 173 0.69 0.17 8.20
N PRO A 174 0.88 0.97 9.26
CA PRO A 174 -0.16 1.84 9.79
C PRO A 174 -0.65 2.82 8.71
N LEU A 175 -1.87 2.62 8.24
CA LEU A 175 -2.44 3.33 7.11
C LEU A 175 -3.73 4.02 7.51
N PHE A 176 -3.82 5.34 7.28
CA PHE A 176 -4.94 6.20 7.63
C PHE A 176 -5.45 6.94 6.38
N ALA A 177 -6.69 7.45 6.43
CA ALA A 177 -7.23 8.27 5.37
C ALA A 177 -8.03 9.44 5.94
N ALA A 178 -7.82 10.65 5.40
CA ALA A 178 -8.57 11.85 5.75
C ALA A 178 -8.50 12.91 4.64
N PRO A 179 -9.39 13.93 4.63
CA PRO A 179 -9.24 15.11 3.80
C PRO A 179 -7.93 15.86 4.08
N SER A 180 -7.31 16.47 3.04
CA SER A 180 -6.02 17.16 3.16
C SER A 180 -6.01 18.24 4.24
N GLU A 181 -7.09 19.01 4.36
CA GLU A 181 -7.22 20.07 5.37
C GLU A 181 -7.24 19.50 6.81
N GLN A 182 -7.89 18.36 6.99
CA GLN A 182 -7.90 17.68 8.29
C GLN A 182 -6.51 17.12 8.64
N VAL A 183 -5.81 16.54 7.66
CA VAL A 183 -4.43 16.05 7.83
C VAL A 183 -3.50 17.19 8.20
N LEU A 184 -3.55 18.34 7.49
CA LEU A 184 -2.73 19.50 7.80
C LEU A 184 -3.01 20.03 9.22
N ALA A 185 -4.29 20.16 9.61
CA ALA A 185 -4.68 20.61 10.94
C ALA A 185 -4.16 19.65 12.03
N TRP A 186 -4.26 18.34 11.79
CA TRP A 186 -3.76 17.31 12.71
C TRP A 186 -2.24 17.39 12.86
N LEU A 187 -1.49 17.48 11.75
CA LEU A 187 -0.03 17.57 11.74
C LEU A 187 0.46 18.82 12.49
N THR A 188 -0.10 19.96 12.17
CA THR A 188 0.28 21.24 12.81
C THR A 188 -0.09 21.28 14.29
N GLY A 189 -1.28 20.79 14.64
CA GLY A 189 -1.75 20.70 16.04
C GLY A 189 -0.90 19.77 16.90
N ASN A 190 -0.22 18.78 16.31
CA ASN A 190 0.68 17.86 17.00
C ASN A 190 2.17 18.22 16.87
N GLY A 191 2.49 19.38 16.30
CA GLY A 191 3.86 19.91 16.25
C GLY A 191 4.77 19.25 15.20
N PHE A 192 4.20 18.63 14.15
CA PHE A 192 5.00 18.10 13.04
C PHE A 192 5.60 19.22 12.18
N LYS A 193 6.85 19.07 11.79
CA LYS A 193 7.43 19.82 10.66
C LYS A 193 6.79 19.28 9.38
N VAL A 194 6.02 20.11 8.68
CA VAL A 194 5.33 19.72 7.46
C VAL A 194 6.20 20.07 6.26
N CYS A 195 6.72 19.06 5.56
CA CYS A 195 7.63 19.20 4.44
C CYS A 195 6.92 18.79 3.13
N ALA A 196 6.44 19.78 2.37
CA ALA A 196 5.73 19.59 1.12
C ALA A 196 6.70 19.47 -0.06
N THR A 197 6.64 18.33 -0.79
CA THR A 197 7.55 18.09 -1.93
C THR A 197 7.07 18.83 -3.16
N ARG A 198 7.91 19.71 -3.69
CA ARG A 198 7.60 20.51 -4.88
C ARG A 198 8.83 20.64 -5.76
N ILE A 199 8.62 20.76 -7.06
CA ILE A 199 9.72 21.01 -8.02
C ILE A 199 10.35 22.37 -7.77
N ASP A 200 9.51 23.37 -7.44
CA ASP A 200 9.87 24.76 -7.14
C ASP A 200 10.08 25.02 -5.64
N GLY A 201 10.34 23.98 -4.85
CA GLY A 201 10.55 24.06 -3.41
C GLY A 201 11.71 25.00 -3.03
N SER A 202 11.50 25.81 -2.00
CA SER A 202 12.44 26.83 -1.54
C SER A 202 13.66 26.27 -0.82
N SER A 203 13.57 25.04 -0.30
CA SER A 203 14.65 24.37 0.44
C SER A 203 15.10 23.12 -0.28
N SER A 204 16.42 22.88 -0.30
CA SER A 204 16.94 21.60 -0.77
C SER A 204 16.64 20.50 0.25
N TYR A 205 16.30 19.29 -0.23
CA TYR A 205 16.10 18.14 0.66
C TYR A 205 17.34 17.79 1.48
N LEU A 206 18.54 18.15 1.00
CA LEU A 206 19.81 17.95 1.71
C LEU A 206 20.02 18.93 2.88
N GLU A 207 19.37 20.11 2.82
CA GLU A 207 19.47 21.16 3.83
C GLU A 207 18.30 21.14 4.82
N THR A 208 17.29 20.33 4.53
CA THR A 208 16.11 20.16 5.38
C THR A 208 16.45 19.30 6.59
N ASP A 209 16.03 19.73 7.78
CA ASP A 209 16.14 18.93 9.01
C ASP A 209 15.01 17.90 9.07
N TRP A 210 15.35 16.65 8.87
CA TRP A 210 14.43 15.50 8.89
C TRP A 210 14.33 14.82 10.27
N THR A 211 14.90 15.41 11.33
CA THR A 211 14.85 14.86 12.70
C THR A 211 13.60 15.31 13.45
N GLY A 212 13.23 14.60 14.53
CA GLY A 212 12.05 14.91 15.32
C GLY A 212 10.74 14.49 14.64
N LEU A 213 9.63 15.19 14.95
CA LEU A 213 8.33 14.96 14.33
C LEU A 213 8.29 15.56 12.92
N VAL A 214 8.26 14.73 11.91
CA VAL A 214 8.30 15.15 10.50
C VAL A 214 7.21 14.47 9.69
N ALA A 215 6.52 15.26 8.85
CA ALA A 215 5.61 14.78 7.83
C ALA A 215 6.13 15.13 6.44
N ILE A 216 6.34 14.12 5.60
CA ILE A 216 6.74 14.26 4.19
C ILE A 216 5.48 14.18 3.34
N ILE A 217 5.16 15.28 2.66
CA ILE A 217 3.94 15.37 1.84
C ILE A 217 4.31 15.12 0.38
N LEU A 218 3.67 14.11 -0.22
CA LEU A 218 3.89 13.65 -1.59
C LEU A 218 2.61 13.89 -2.40
N GLY A 219 2.71 14.58 -3.51
CA GLY A 219 1.59 14.94 -4.38
C GLY A 219 1.37 14.01 -5.56
N GLU A 220 0.26 14.22 -6.24
CA GLU A 220 -0.08 13.60 -7.53
C GLU A 220 0.97 13.94 -8.61
N GLU A 221 1.20 13.01 -9.55
CA GLU A 221 2.24 13.14 -10.59
C GLU A 221 1.97 14.27 -11.58
N ALA A 222 0.71 14.57 -11.89
CA ALA A 222 0.35 15.57 -12.88
C ALA A 222 0.05 16.95 -12.28
N ALA A 223 -0.74 16.99 -11.22
CA ALA A 223 -1.19 18.24 -10.59
C ALA A 223 -0.31 18.69 -9.43
N GLY A 224 0.58 17.81 -8.93
CA GLY A 224 1.37 18.07 -7.76
C GLY A 224 0.53 18.12 -6.47
N LEU A 225 0.89 18.98 -5.55
CA LEU A 225 0.17 19.19 -4.29
C LEU A 225 -0.89 20.29 -4.42
N SER A 226 -2.01 20.10 -3.74
CA SER A 226 -3.06 21.13 -3.66
C SER A 226 -2.59 22.39 -2.92
N SER A 227 -3.34 23.48 -3.02
CA SER A 227 -3.05 24.76 -2.35
C SER A 227 -3.08 24.64 -0.81
N CYS A 228 -3.70 23.61 -0.27
CA CYS A 228 -3.70 23.31 1.16
C CYS A 228 -2.26 23.29 1.73
N TRP A 229 -1.30 22.78 0.97
CA TRP A 229 0.10 22.62 1.37
C TRP A 229 1.00 23.80 1.02
N SER A 230 0.42 24.99 0.81
CA SER A 230 1.15 26.24 0.49
C SER A 230 1.05 27.31 1.58
N GLY A 231 0.50 26.97 2.74
CA GLY A 231 0.25 27.89 3.85
C GLY A 231 1.44 28.13 4.78
N ALA A 232 1.24 29.01 5.75
CA ALA A 232 2.19 29.22 6.83
C ALA A 232 2.40 27.92 7.65
N GLY A 233 3.64 27.65 8.03
CA GLY A 233 4.01 26.41 8.75
C GLY A 233 4.31 25.21 7.87
N VAL A 234 4.24 25.36 6.55
CA VAL A 234 4.65 24.34 5.57
C VAL A 234 5.96 24.74 4.91
N THR A 235 6.97 23.89 5.00
CA THR A 235 8.24 24.06 4.30
C THR A 235 8.15 23.35 2.94
N THR A 236 8.44 24.07 1.85
CA THR A 236 8.50 23.46 0.53
C THR A 236 9.89 22.93 0.25
N VAL A 237 9.99 21.66 -0.15
CA VAL A 237 11.25 20.94 -0.32
C VAL A 237 11.39 20.43 -1.75
N SER A 238 12.54 20.64 -2.35
CA SER A 238 12.87 20.19 -3.70
C SER A 238 14.01 19.19 -3.75
N ILE A 239 13.95 18.28 -4.73
CA ILE A 239 15.05 17.42 -5.14
C ILE A 239 15.63 18.04 -6.43
N PRO A 240 16.94 18.38 -6.48
CA PRO A 240 17.53 19.02 -7.64
C PRO A 240 17.43 18.14 -8.91
N MET A 241 16.91 18.72 -9.97
CA MET A 241 16.83 18.10 -11.29
C MET A 241 17.98 18.61 -12.17
N ARG A 242 18.85 17.73 -12.67
CA ARG A 242 20.04 18.09 -13.47
C ARG A 242 19.92 17.74 -14.95
N GLY A 243 18.85 17.04 -15.32
CA GLY A 243 18.62 16.56 -16.69
C GLY A 243 17.47 17.27 -17.39
N GLN A 244 16.90 16.62 -18.40
CA GLN A 244 15.76 17.13 -19.19
C GLN A 244 14.38 16.74 -18.60
N ALA A 245 14.35 15.84 -17.62
CA ALA A 245 13.10 15.46 -16.98
C ALA A 245 12.59 16.58 -16.07
N ASP A 246 11.30 16.90 -16.17
CA ASP A 246 10.68 17.96 -15.37
C ASP A 246 10.48 17.53 -13.90
N SER A 247 10.29 16.21 -13.64
CA SER A 247 10.07 15.67 -12.31
C SER A 247 10.49 14.21 -12.21
N LEU A 248 10.61 13.71 -10.97
CA LEU A 248 10.74 12.30 -10.68
C LEU A 248 9.35 11.66 -10.47
N ASN A 249 9.25 10.35 -10.72
CA ASN A 249 8.10 9.57 -10.29
C ASN A 249 7.91 9.73 -8.77
N VAL A 250 6.65 9.85 -8.31
CA VAL A 250 6.33 10.12 -6.90
C VAL A 250 6.88 9.05 -5.94
N SER A 251 6.91 7.78 -6.34
CA SER A 251 7.48 6.72 -5.51
C SER A 251 9.01 6.79 -5.43
N THR A 252 9.67 7.28 -6.48
CA THR A 252 11.11 7.55 -6.48
C THR A 252 11.44 8.73 -5.58
N THR A 253 10.66 9.83 -5.68
CA THR A 253 10.74 10.98 -4.78
C THR A 253 10.60 10.54 -3.32
N ALA A 254 9.58 9.73 -3.02
CA ALA A 254 9.36 9.18 -1.69
C ALA A 254 10.58 8.41 -1.17
N ALA A 255 11.12 7.50 -1.96
CA ALA A 255 12.28 6.70 -1.57
C ALA A 255 13.50 7.56 -1.23
N ILE A 256 13.81 8.58 -2.06
CA ILE A 256 14.93 9.50 -1.82
C ILE A 256 14.76 10.22 -0.49
N LEU A 257 13.57 10.78 -0.22
CA LEU A 257 13.31 11.56 0.98
C LEU A 257 13.26 10.70 2.24
N PHE A 258 12.67 9.52 2.17
CA PHE A 258 12.61 8.60 3.30
C PHE A 258 14.02 8.13 3.71
N TYR A 259 14.87 7.81 2.74
CA TYR A 259 16.24 7.40 3.05
C TYR A 259 17.13 8.56 3.49
N GLU A 260 16.90 9.79 3.03
CA GLU A 260 17.58 10.96 3.59
C GLU A 260 17.12 11.20 5.05
N ALA A 261 15.83 11.09 5.33
CA ALA A 261 15.34 11.17 6.70
C ALA A 261 15.93 10.07 7.59
N LEU A 262 16.00 8.83 7.10
CA LEU A 262 16.64 7.72 7.80
C LEU A 262 18.12 8.02 8.08
N ARG A 263 18.87 8.50 7.06
CA ARG A 263 20.29 8.83 7.20
C ARG A 263 20.52 9.84 8.32
N GLN A 264 19.73 10.91 8.39
CA GLN A 264 19.85 11.95 9.44
C GLN A 264 19.49 11.44 10.83
N ARG A 265 18.56 10.48 10.91
CA ARG A 265 18.09 9.90 12.19
C ARG A 265 19.01 8.81 12.77
N LEU A 266 19.93 8.28 11.94
CA LEU A 266 20.94 7.32 12.36
C LEU A 266 22.24 7.97 12.87
N LEU A 267 22.41 9.29 12.70
CA LEU A 267 23.53 10.06 13.17
C LEU A 267 23.31 10.62 14.55
#